data_fe44cdd055e776317d0cce566e145513
#
_entry.id   fe44cdd055e776317d0cce566e145513
#
_cell.length_a   1.000
_cell.length_b   1.000
_cell.length_c   1.000
_cell.angle_alpha   90.00
_cell.angle_beta   90.00
_cell.angle_gamma   90.00
#
_symmetry.space_group_name_H-M   'P 1'
#
loop_
_entity.id
_entity.type
_entity.pdbx_description
1 polymer ?
#
loop_
_entity_poly.entity_id
_entity_poly.type
_entity_poly.pdbx_seq_one_letter_code
_entity_poly.pdbx_strand_id
1 'polypeptide(L)'
;MPFTLSHTVAVIPLYKYLGKFGALSALIIGSMTPDFAYFSDYIQWHVDSHSLIGIYLFAIPAGLTVYYLYHFLMAPVLVSLLPKAIQKHLHEDLFLGRLPNIPSYTLVFSLMLGALTHVIWDFFTHQSGIPQFVPWMDVPLTSIDGYDIMTYRILQHFSSLFGLSLLMFWIWQWIGKKKHANVPSTPASHAWQAPKALKLFSLVVLLAVPAIVGLIHGYANLPDNDSMYGLYAAQVFLRFGITGAAGAFIVCSVALGLLYQYFIRGSLSSSIQH
;
A
#
# COMPACT_ATOMS: atom_id res chain seq x y z
N MET A 1 -14.54 -0.97 -0.76
CA MET A 1 -13.17 -0.46 -0.90
C MET A 1 -12.70 -0.66 -2.32
N PRO A 2 -12.51 0.36 -3.09
CA PRO A 2 -11.67 0.27 -4.27
C PRO A 2 -10.21 0.30 -3.80
N PHE A 3 -9.30 0.00 -4.66
CA PHE A 3 -7.90 -0.24 -4.35
C PHE A 3 -7.25 0.90 -3.56
N THR A 4 -6.95 0.69 -2.28
CA THR A 4 -6.24 1.60 -1.37
C THR A 4 -4.99 2.23 -2.00
N LEU A 5 -4.27 1.48 -2.85
CA LEU A 5 -3.11 1.98 -3.61
C LEU A 5 -3.45 3.14 -4.55
N SER A 6 -4.69 3.27 -5.03
CA SER A 6 -5.07 4.38 -5.92
C SER A 6 -4.97 5.76 -5.25
N HIS A 7 -5.16 5.82 -3.92
CA HIS A 7 -5.06 7.06 -3.16
C HIS A 7 -3.64 7.64 -3.14
N THR A 8 -2.62 6.80 -3.35
CA THR A 8 -1.22 7.25 -3.40
C THR A 8 -0.97 8.25 -4.53
N VAL A 9 -1.81 8.24 -5.55
CA VAL A 9 -1.70 9.19 -6.66
C VAL A 9 -1.85 10.64 -6.21
N ALA A 10 -2.68 10.91 -5.20
CA ALA A 10 -2.92 12.26 -4.70
C ALA A 10 -1.69 12.87 -4.02
N VAL A 11 -0.84 12.05 -3.40
CA VAL A 11 0.31 12.54 -2.62
C VAL A 11 1.57 12.74 -3.45
N ILE A 12 1.68 12.15 -4.65
CA ILE A 12 2.87 12.30 -5.50
C ILE A 12 3.07 13.75 -5.98
N PRO A 13 2.07 14.45 -6.56
CA PRO A 13 2.22 15.86 -6.88
C PRO A 13 2.43 16.72 -5.63
N LEU A 14 1.74 16.39 -4.53
CA LEU A 14 1.84 17.11 -3.28
C LEU A 14 3.28 17.09 -2.72
N TYR A 15 3.95 15.93 -2.77
CA TYR A 15 5.36 15.79 -2.37
C TYR A 15 6.28 16.76 -3.11
N LYS A 16 6.02 16.99 -4.41
CA LYS A 16 6.82 17.94 -5.21
C LYS A 16 6.72 19.37 -4.68
N TYR A 17 5.56 19.78 -4.17
CA TYR A 17 5.36 21.13 -3.62
C TYR A 17 5.88 21.26 -2.18
N LEU A 18 5.84 20.20 -1.40
CA LEU A 18 6.32 20.20 -0.01
C LEU A 18 7.86 20.28 0.10
N GLY A 19 8.59 19.77 -0.91
CA GLY A 19 10.05 19.78 -0.90
C GLY A 19 10.62 19.13 0.38
N LYS A 20 11.44 19.87 1.13
CA LYS A 20 12.07 19.39 2.38
C LYS A 20 11.09 19.13 3.54
N PHE A 21 9.86 19.63 3.45
CA PHE A 21 8.83 19.41 4.47
C PHE A 21 8.01 18.15 4.24
N GLY A 22 8.26 17.44 3.13
CA GLY A 22 7.57 16.20 2.79
C GLY A 22 8.48 14.98 2.81
N ALA A 23 7.98 13.86 3.32
CA ALA A 23 8.58 12.55 3.23
C ALA A 23 7.71 11.64 2.36
N LEU A 24 8.17 11.28 1.15
CA LEU A 24 7.35 10.57 0.17
C LEU A 24 6.81 9.23 0.70
N SER A 25 7.66 8.41 1.33
CA SER A 25 7.22 7.13 1.89
C SER A 25 6.17 7.30 2.99
N ALA A 26 6.30 8.35 3.83
CA ALA A 26 5.32 8.66 4.86
C ALA A 26 4.00 9.18 4.27
N LEU A 27 4.05 10.03 3.23
CA LEU A 27 2.87 10.47 2.49
C LEU A 27 2.12 9.28 1.87
N ILE A 28 2.83 8.38 1.21
CA ILE A 28 2.26 7.17 0.59
C ILE A 28 1.62 6.28 1.67
N ILE A 29 2.35 5.97 2.75
CA ILE A 29 1.82 5.15 3.84
C ILE A 29 0.61 5.84 4.47
N GLY A 30 0.69 7.14 4.76
CA GLY A 30 -0.42 7.92 5.31
C GLY A 30 -1.67 7.86 4.43
N SER A 31 -1.52 7.97 3.09
CA SER A 31 -2.65 7.87 2.16
C SER A 31 -3.29 6.48 2.09
N MET A 32 -2.70 5.48 2.72
CA MET A 32 -3.25 4.11 2.79
C MET A 32 -3.79 3.77 4.18
N THR A 33 -3.32 4.46 5.22
CA THR A 33 -3.59 4.08 6.62
C THR A 33 -5.06 4.08 7.04
N PRO A 34 -5.99 4.97 6.59
CA PRO A 34 -7.38 4.86 6.96
C PRO A 34 -8.00 3.49 6.62
N ASP A 35 -7.59 2.89 5.52
CA ASP A 35 -8.05 1.59 5.07
C ASP A 35 -7.45 0.40 5.85
N PHE A 36 -6.39 0.59 6.63
CA PHE A 36 -5.78 -0.50 7.38
C PHE A 36 -6.70 -1.10 8.44
N ALA A 37 -7.70 -0.35 8.90
CA ALA A 37 -8.75 -0.87 9.77
C ALA A 37 -9.49 -2.07 9.16
N TYR A 38 -9.57 -2.15 7.83
CA TYR A 38 -10.26 -3.23 7.11
C TYR A 38 -9.39 -4.47 6.87
N PHE A 39 -8.09 -4.43 7.18
CA PHE A 39 -7.22 -5.62 7.03
C PHE A 39 -7.31 -6.58 8.22
N SER A 40 -8.06 -6.22 9.26
CA SER A 40 -8.30 -7.08 10.42
C SER A 40 -9.76 -7.03 10.84
N ASP A 41 -10.54 -7.99 10.38
CA ASP A 41 -11.93 -8.19 10.80
C ASP A 41 -12.03 -8.65 12.26
N TYR A 42 -10.91 -9.07 12.87
CA TYR A 42 -10.83 -9.54 14.26
C TYR A 42 -10.69 -8.39 15.27
N ILE A 43 -10.31 -7.19 14.83
CA ILE A 43 -10.11 -6.04 15.70
C ILE A 43 -11.28 -5.08 15.50
N GLN A 44 -12.13 -4.98 16.52
CA GLN A 44 -13.18 -3.95 16.54
C GLN A 44 -12.55 -2.59 16.90
N TRP A 45 -12.37 -1.76 15.90
CA TRP A 45 -11.89 -0.41 16.10
C TRP A 45 -13.05 0.47 16.59
N HIS A 46 -12.94 1.04 17.80
CA HIS A 46 -13.96 1.91 18.38
C HIS A 46 -13.97 3.33 17.79
N VAL A 47 -13.04 3.61 16.88
CA VAL A 47 -12.90 4.91 16.21
C VAL A 47 -13.06 4.71 14.71
N ASP A 48 -13.92 5.53 14.10
CA ASP A 48 -14.03 5.60 12.65
C ASP A 48 -12.72 6.10 12.03
N SER A 49 -11.98 5.20 11.38
CA SER A 49 -10.68 5.48 10.78
C SER A 49 -10.71 6.55 9.67
N HIS A 50 -11.88 6.80 9.09
CA HIS A 50 -12.10 7.81 8.05
C HIS A 50 -12.57 9.16 8.59
N SER A 51 -12.62 9.34 9.91
CA SER A 51 -12.91 10.60 10.56
C SER A 51 -11.63 11.41 10.85
N LEU A 52 -11.77 12.73 11.09
CA LEU A 52 -10.65 13.56 11.54
C LEU A 52 -10.04 13.06 12.85
N ILE A 53 -10.88 12.58 13.78
CA ILE A 53 -10.42 11.97 15.04
C ILE A 53 -9.68 10.65 14.73
N GLY A 54 -10.17 9.87 13.78
CA GLY A 54 -9.52 8.64 13.32
C GLY A 54 -8.14 8.86 12.72
N ILE A 55 -7.90 10.00 12.08
CA ILE A 55 -6.54 10.35 11.61
C ILE A 55 -5.57 10.43 12.79
N TYR A 56 -5.95 11.06 13.89
CA TYR A 56 -5.06 11.20 15.07
C TYR A 56 -4.94 9.90 15.85
N LEU A 57 -6.05 9.24 16.13
CA LEU A 57 -6.08 8.10 17.06
C LEU A 57 -5.74 6.77 16.39
N PHE A 58 -5.92 6.66 15.09
CA PHE A 58 -5.68 5.43 14.33
C PHE A 58 -4.64 5.61 13.22
N ALA A 59 -4.86 6.52 12.25
CA ALA A 59 -4.03 6.58 11.05
C ALA A 59 -2.57 6.99 11.33
N ILE A 60 -2.31 7.93 12.25
CA ILE A 60 -0.96 8.32 12.62
C ILE A 60 -0.22 7.19 13.36
N PRO A 61 -0.73 6.58 14.43
CA PRO A 61 -0.06 5.46 15.10
C PRO A 61 0.16 4.24 14.18
N ALA A 62 -0.86 3.86 13.41
CA ALA A 62 -0.74 2.77 12.43
C ALA A 62 0.28 3.10 11.34
N GLY A 63 0.23 4.33 10.83
CA GLY A 63 1.18 4.82 9.83
C GLY A 63 2.61 4.84 10.32
N LEU A 64 2.87 5.27 11.56
CA LEU A 64 4.19 5.18 12.18
C LEU A 64 4.67 3.74 12.28
N THR A 65 3.80 2.83 12.75
CA THR A 65 4.13 1.41 12.85
C THR A 65 4.52 0.84 11.49
N VAL A 66 3.68 1.06 10.46
CA VAL A 66 3.95 0.57 9.11
C VAL A 66 5.17 1.24 8.49
N TYR A 67 5.41 2.53 8.76
CA TYR A 67 6.59 3.24 8.29
C TYR A 67 7.89 2.59 8.80
N TYR A 68 7.95 2.28 10.09
CA TYR A 68 9.11 1.60 10.67
C TYR A 68 9.25 0.16 10.16
N LEU A 69 8.17 -0.61 10.11
CA LEU A 69 8.18 -1.96 9.54
C LEU A 69 8.62 -1.97 8.09
N TYR A 70 8.12 -1.02 7.28
CA TYR A 70 8.51 -0.87 5.89
C TYR A 70 10.01 -0.63 5.75
N HIS A 71 10.54 0.41 6.39
CA HIS A 71 11.94 0.75 6.23
C HIS A 71 12.90 -0.27 6.81
N PHE A 72 12.60 -0.82 7.99
CA PHE A 72 13.51 -1.79 8.63
C PHE A 72 13.42 -3.20 8.06
N LEU A 73 12.24 -3.65 7.69
CA LEU A 73 12.02 -5.06 7.35
C LEU A 73 11.56 -5.27 5.91
N MET A 74 10.53 -4.55 5.46
CA MET A 74 9.93 -4.84 4.16
C MET A 74 10.77 -4.33 2.99
N ALA A 75 11.34 -3.13 3.09
CA ALA A 75 12.10 -2.51 2.00
C ALA A 75 13.27 -3.36 1.51
N PRO A 76 14.15 -3.93 2.36
CA PRO A 76 15.26 -4.80 1.89
C PRO A 76 14.78 -5.97 1.04
N VAL A 77 13.67 -6.59 1.41
CA VAL A 77 13.08 -7.70 0.66
C VAL A 77 12.55 -7.20 -0.69
N LEU A 78 11.63 -6.24 -0.65
CA LEU A 78 10.93 -5.75 -1.84
C LEU A 78 11.89 -5.16 -2.87
N VAL A 79 12.83 -4.33 -2.41
CA VAL A 79 13.83 -3.71 -3.29
C VAL A 79 14.77 -4.74 -3.90
N SER A 80 15.14 -5.80 -3.16
CA SER A 80 16.01 -6.86 -3.67
C SER A 80 15.38 -7.64 -4.83
N LEU A 81 14.05 -7.69 -4.91
CA LEU A 81 13.29 -8.38 -5.96
C LEU A 81 13.11 -7.53 -7.23
N LEU A 82 13.33 -6.22 -7.14
CA LEU A 82 13.22 -5.34 -8.31
C LEU A 82 14.31 -5.64 -9.36
N PRO A 83 14.04 -5.34 -10.64
CA PRO A 83 15.06 -5.39 -11.68
C PRO A 83 16.26 -4.48 -11.35
N LYS A 84 17.48 -4.91 -11.66
CA LYS A 84 18.71 -4.13 -11.43
C LYS A 84 18.66 -2.73 -12.04
N ALA A 85 17.96 -2.59 -13.17
CA ALA A 85 17.74 -1.30 -13.83
C ALA A 85 16.99 -0.29 -12.97
N ILE A 86 16.15 -0.74 -12.04
CA ILE A 86 15.42 0.09 -11.06
C ILE A 86 16.25 0.26 -9.80
N GLN A 87 16.85 -0.83 -9.29
CA GLN A 87 17.63 -0.83 -8.05
C GLN A 87 18.71 0.26 -8.02
N LYS A 88 19.42 0.47 -9.13
CA LYS A 88 20.50 1.47 -9.24
C LYS A 88 20.06 2.93 -9.01
N HIS A 89 18.75 3.20 -9.00
CA HIS A 89 18.17 4.52 -8.78
C HIS A 89 17.58 4.70 -7.38
N LEU A 90 17.65 3.65 -6.55
CA LEU A 90 17.13 3.65 -5.19
C LEU A 90 18.26 3.95 -4.19
N HIS A 91 17.88 4.57 -3.06
CA HIS A 91 18.83 4.86 -1.99
C HIS A 91 19.29 3.59 -1.30
N GLU A 92 20.57 3.52 -0.89
CA GLU A 92 21.14 2.33 -0.25
C GLU A 92 20.47 1.94 1.06
N ASP A 93 19.96 2.92 1.82
CA ASP A 93 19.26 2.67 3.09
C ASP A 93 18.08 1.71 2.95
N LEU A 94 17.41 1.71 1.78
CA LEU A 94 16.33 0.77 1.49
C LEU A 94 16.81 -0.68 1.43
N PHE A 95 18.04 -0.92 0.94
CA PHE A 95 18.63 -2.26 0.87
C PHE A 95 19.14 -2.74 2.23
N LEU A 96 19.57 -1.79 3.08
CA LEU A 96 20.15 -2.07 4.39
C LEU A 96 19.11 -2.06 5.52
N GLY A 97 17.86 -1.71 5.21
CA GLY A 97 16.81 -1.57 6.23
C GLY A 97 17.13 -0.45 7.23
N ARG A 98 17.50 0.71 6.73
CA ARG A 98 17.79 1.91 7.52
C ARG A 98 16.70 2.95 7.35
N LEU A 99 16.46 3.73 8.41
CA LEU A 99 15.54 4.85 8.34
C LEU A 99 16.15 6.01 7.56
N PRO A 100 15.37 6.69 6.71
CA PRO A 100 15.77 7.97 6.17
C PRO A 100 15.99 8.99 7.29
N ASN A 101 17.02 9.83 7.14
CA ASN A 101 17.28 10.91 8.09
C ASN A 101 16.31 12.08 7.85
N ILE A 102 15.13 11.99 8.42
CA ILE A 102 14.08 13.02 8.34
C ILE A 102 13.65 13.44 9.75
N PRO A 103 13.31 14.71 9.97
CA PRO A 103 12.78 15.19 11.24
C PRO A 103 11.46 14.51 11.59
N SER A 104 11.25 14.20 12.88
CA SER A 104 10.02 13.54 13.36
C SER A 104 8.74 14.32 13.01
N TYR A 105 8.79 15.65 13.05
CA TYR A 105 7.64 16.48 12.67
C TYR A 105 7.32 16.35 11.18
N THR A 106 8.32 16.23 10.30
CA THR A 106 8.12 15.97 8.87
C THR A 106 7.48 14.61 8.63
N LEU A 107 7.88 13.59 9.39
CA LEU A 107 7.29 12.24 9.34
C LEU A 107 5.80 12.29 9.71
N VAL A 108 5.49 12.82 10.90
CA VAL A 108 4.11 12.88 11.40
C VAL A 108 3.24 13.76 10.51
N PHE A 109 3.73 14.92 10.09
CA PHE A 109 3.03 15.81 9.16
C PHE A 109 2.72 15.12 7.83
N SER A 110 3.67 14.37 7.27
CA SER A 110 3.47 13.64 6.01
C SER A 110 2.44 12.52 6.15
N LEU A 111 2.47 11.75 7.24
CA LEU A 111 1.47 10.73 7.53
C LEU A 111 0.07 11.33 7.65
N MET A 112 -0.07 12.39 8.42
CA MET A 112 -1.33 13.10 8.61
C MET A 112 -1.88 13.65 7.29
N LEU A 113 -1.02 14.31 6.51
CA LEU A 113 -1.42 14.88 5.23
C LEU A 113 -1.81 13.79 4.22
N GLY A 114 -1.08 12.68 4.19
CA GLY A 114 -1.45 11.51 3.41
C GLY A 114 -2.82 10.97 3.79
N ALA A 115 -3.08 10.75 5.08
CA ALA A 115 -4.38 10.28 5.58
C ALA A 115 -5.51 11.28 5.25
N LEU A 116 -5.24 12.57 5.35
CA LEU A 116 -6.21 13.61 4.99
C LEU A 116 -6.57 13.55 3.50
N THR A 117 -5.60 13.36 2.60
CA THR A 117 -5.89 13.21 1.16
C THR A 117 -6.78 12.00 0.87
N HIS A 118 -6.59 10.89 1.60
CA HIS A 118 -7.43 9.70 1.50
C HIS A 118 -8.88 10.02 1.92
N VAL A 119 -9.06 10.56 3.13
CA VAL A 119 -10.39 10.87 3.66
C VAL A 119 -11.13 11.87 2.76
N ILE A 120 -10.44 12.90 2.23
CA ILE A 120 -11.02 13.83 1.26
C ILE A 120 -11.45 13.09 -0.01
N TRP A 121 -10.61 12.20 -0.56
CA TRP A 121 -10.97 11.46 -1.77
C TRP A 121 -12.22 10.60 -1.55
N ASP A 122 -12.27 9.88 -0.42
CA ASP A 122 -13.40 9.02 -0.09
C ASP A 122 -14.68 9.81 0.16
N PHE A 123 -14.57 11.01 0.71
CA PHE A 123 -15.72 11.90 0.87
C PHE A 123 -16.42 12.23 -0.47
N PHE A 124 -15.71 12.24 -1.59
CA PHE A 124 -16.29 12.43 -2.93
C PHE A 124 -16.88 11.16 -3.55
N THR A 125 -16.46 9.99 -3.12
CA THR A 125 -16.72 8.72 -3.81
C THR A 125 -17.50 7.70 -2.98
N HIS A 126 -17.64 7.90 -1.67
CA HIS A 126 -18.36 6.97 -0.78
C HIS A 126 -19.74 7.51 -0.40
N GLN A 127 -20.70 6.60 -0.17
CA GLN A 127 -22.08 6.94 0.17
C GLN A 127 -22.16 7.89 1.36
N SER A 128 -21.34 7.69 2.39
CA SER A 128 -21.29 8.54 3.59
C SER A 128 -20.74 9.96 3.37
N GLY A 129 -20.26 10.27 2.17
CA GLY A 129 -19.76 11.59 1.79
C GLY A 129 -20.74 12.40 0.94
N ILE A 130 -20.23 13.07 -0.11
CA ILE A 130 -21.04 13.88 -1.04
C ILE A 130 -22.22 13.11 -1.65
N PRO A 131 -22.11 11.82 -2.05
CA PRO A 131 -23.21 11.10 -2.65
C PRO A 131 -24.52 11.15 -1.85
N GLN A 132 -24.48 11.11 -0.52
CA GLN A 132 -25.68 11.21 0.32
C GLN A 132 -26.43 12.55 0.18
N PHE A 133 -25.74 13.62 -0.24
CA PHE A 133 -26.33 14.95 -0.43
C PHE A 133 -26.71 15.27 -1.88
N VAL A 134 -26.32 14.40 -2.80
CA VAL A 134 -26.51 14.58 -4.25
C VAL A 134 -27.44 13.48 -4.76
N PRO A 135 -28.75 13.76 -4.94
CA PRO A 135 -29.77 12.73 -5.17
C PRO A 135 -29.49 11.78 -6.33
N TRP A 136 -28.91 12.27 -7.44
CA TRP A 136 -28.59 11.43 -8.58
C TRP A 136 -27.40 10.49 -8.37
N MET A 137 -26.58 10.69 -7.35
CA MET A 137 -25.46 9.82 -7.01
C MET A 137 -25.89 8.64 -6.12
N ASP A 138 -26.91 8.83 -5.28
CA ASP A 138 -27.44 7.80 -4.37
C ASP A 138 -28.67 7.10 -4.92
N VAL A 139 -28.70 6.91 -6.25
CA VAL A 139 -29.75 6.12 -6.92
C VAL A 139 -29.12 4.96 -7.68
N PRO A 140 -29.87 3.84 -7.85
CA PRO A 140 -29.42 2.75 -8.69
C PRO A 140 -29.39 3.20 -10.15
N LEU A 141 -28.25 3.03 -10.82
CA LEU A 141 -28.13 3.24 -12.26
C LEU A 141 -28.78 2.09 -13.02
N THR A 142 -28.64 0.88 -12.50
CA THR A 142 -29.21 -0.35 -13.04
C THR A 142 -29.30 -1.40 -11.95
N SER A 143 -30.14 -2.41 -12.17
CA SER A 143 -30.24 -3.59 -11.32
C SER A 143 -29.93 -4.84 -12.16
N ILE A 144 -29.02 -5.67 -11.68
CA ILE A 144 -28.65 -6.95 -12.33
C ILE A 144 -28.97 -8.06 -11.32
N ASP A 145 -29.84 -8.98 -11.71
CA ASP A 145 -30.32 -10.08 -10.88
C ASP A 145 -30.80 -9.61 -9.48
N GLY A 146 -31.49 -8.44 -9.42
CA GLY A 146 -31.97 -7.84 -8.19
C GLY A 146 -30.93 -7.15 -7.32
N TYR A 147 -29.67 -7.09 -7.79
CA TYR A 147 -28.61 -6.32 -7.14
C TYR A 147 -28.50 -4.93 -7.77
N ASP A 148 -28.74 -3.91 -6.95
CA ASP A 148 -28.69 -2.51 -7.37
C ASP A 148 -27.24 -1.99 -7.50
N ILE A 149 -26.90 -1.55 -8.70
CA ILE A 149 -25.61 -0.89 -8.97
C ILE A 149 -25.80 0.61 -8.78
N MET A 150 -25.39 1.11 -7.62
CA MET A 150 -25.50 2.53 -7.28
C MET A 150 -24.53 3.39 -8.07
N THR A 151 -24.95 4.59 -8.45
CA THR A 151 -24.13 5.52 -9.26
C THR A 151 -22.81 5.87 -8.56
N TYR A 152 -22.80 6.12 -7.24
CA TYR A 152 -21.57 6.41 -6.48
C TYR A 152 -20.57 5.25 -6.53
N ARG A 153 -21.00 3.98 -6.59
CA ARG A 153 -20.11 2.83 -6.71
C ARG A 153 -19.35 2.81 -8.02
N ILE A 154 -20.00 3.22 -9.10
CA ILE A 154 -19.35 3.35 -10.41
C ILE A 154 -18.26 4.42 -10.34
N LEU A 155 -18.58 5.58 -9.76
CA LEU A 155 -17.61 6.65 -9.56
C LEU A 155 -16.43 6.17 -8.70
N GLN A 156 -16.68 5.42 -7.64
CA GLN A 156 -15.69 4.82 -6.76
C GLN A 156 -14.73 3.88 -7.53
N HIS A 157 -15.27 2.97 -8.34
CA HIS A 157 -14.44 2.07 -9.14
C HIS A 157 -13.68 2.80 -10.26
N PHE A 158 -14.34 3.76 -10.92
CA PHE A 158 -13.71 4.57 -11.96
C PHE A 158 -12.56 5.40 -11.41
N SER A 159 -12.74 6.07 -10.27
CA SER A 159 -11.69 6.86 -9.62
C SER A 159 -10.51 6.01 -9.20
N SER A 160 -10.74 4.76 -8.77
CA SER A 160 -9.69 3.81 -8.42
C SER A 160 -8.89 3.36 -9.65
N LEU A 161 -9.58 3.02 -10.74
CA LEU A 161 -8.93 2.65 -11.99
C LEU A 161 -8.13 3.83 -12.57
N PHE A 162 -8.69 5.03 -12.51
CA PHE A 162 -8.01 6.26 -12.92
C PHE A 162 -6.75 6.51 -12.07
N GLY A 163 -6.87 6.41 -10.74
CA GLY A 163 -5.75 6.60 -9.83
C GLY A 163 -4.63 5.59 -10.06
N LEU A 164 -4.95 4.30 -10.20
CA LEU A 164 -3.96 3.28 -10.54
C LEU A 164 -3.30 3.51 -11.90
N SER A 165 -4.08 3.86 -12.92
CA SER A 165 -3.54 4.14 -14.26
C SER A 165 -2.57 5.31 -14.24
N LEU A 166 -2.90 6.37 -13.51
CA LEU A 166 -2.05 7.55 -13.36
C LEU A 166 -0.79 7.24 -12.54
N LEU A 167 -0.90 6.41 -11.49
CA LEU A 167 0.24 5.93 -10.73
C LEU A 167 1.20 5.12 -11.60
N MET A 168 0.70 4.19 -12.42
CA MET A 168 1.49 3.41 -13.36
C MET A 168 2.17 4.29 -14.41
N PHE A 169 1.47 5.29 -14.92
CA PHE A 169 2.03 6.26 -15.86
C PHE A 169 3.18 7.07 -15.23
N TRP A 170 3.05 7.52 -13.98
CA TRP A 170 4.14 8.23 -13.30
C TRP A 170 5.34 7.34 -12.99
N ILE A 171 5.13 6.11 -12.59
CA ILE A 171 6.21 5.12 -12.41
C ILE A 171 6.94 4.91 -13.74
N TRP A 172 6.19 4.72 -14.83
CA TRP A 172 6.77 4.57 -16.17
C TRP A 172 7.60 5.79 -16.60
N GLN A 173 7.06 7.01 -16.40
CA GLN A 173 7.80 8.25 -16.67
C GLN A 173 9.07 8.38 -15.80
N TRP A 174 8.96 8.02 -14.50
CA TRP A 174 10.10 8.07 -13.59
C TRP A 174 11.22 7.14 -14.05
N ILE A 175 10.89 5.89 -14.43
CA ILE A 175 11.85 4.92 -14.98
C ILE A 175 12.47 5.46 -16.24
N GLY A 176 11.69 6.04 -17.16
CA GLY A 176 12.16 6.62 -18.41
C GLY A 176 13.15 7.78 -18.20
N LYS A 177 12.80 8.72 -17.33
CA LYS A 177 13.68 9.87 -17.00
C LYS A 177 15.01 9.42 -16.39
N LYS A 178 14.99 8.42 -15.50
CA LYS A 178 16.18 7.87 -14.85
C LYS A 178 17.07 7.08 -15.82
N LYS A 179 16.49 6.44 -16.84
CA LYS A 179 17.25 5.73 -17.86
C LYS A 179 18.14 6.67 -18.70
N HIS A 180 17.70 7.91 -18.91
CA HIS A 180 18.44 8.92 -19.70
C HIS A 180 19.31 9.85 -18.84
N ALA A 181 19.15 9.84 -17.53
CA ALA A 181 20.02 10.58 -16.64
C ALA A 181 21.34 9.79 -16.49
N ASN A 182 22.47 10.39 -16.90
CA ASN A 182 23.80 9.95 -16.51
C ASN A 182 24.01 10.22 -15.00
N VAL A 183 23.23 9.56 -14.16
CA VAL A 183 23.47 9.58 -12.72
C VAL A 183 24.70 8.71 -12.51
N PRO A 184 25.80 9.25 -11.93
CA PRO A 184 26.88 8.42 -11.46
C PRO A 184 26.23 7.30 -10.65
N SER A 185 26.53 6.05 -11.01
CA SER A 185 26.07 4.92 -10.22
C SER A 185 26.56 5.17 -8.79
N THR A 186 25.68 5.75 -7.93
CA THR A 186 25.91 5.64 -6.50
C THR A 186 26.19 4.16 -6.26
N PRO A 187 27.20 3.82 -5.48
CA PRO A 187 27.66 2.45 -5.39
C PRO A 187 26.66 1.56 -4.66
N ALA A 188 25.50 1.35 -5.29
CA ALA A 188 24.68 0.16 -5.00
C ALA A 188 25.48 -1.12 -5.26
N SER A 189 26.67 -0.99 -5.87
CA SER A 189 27.65 -2.06 -6.05
C SER A 189 28.26 -2.54 -4.73
N HIS A 190 28.20 -1.78 -3.64
CA HIS A 190 28.67 -2.16 -2.30
C HIS A 190 27.50 -2.45 -1.34
N ALA A 191 26.23 -2.18 -1.71
CA ALA A 191 25.11 -2.61 -0.90
C ALA A 191 25.01 -4.13 -0.92
N TRP A 192 24.75 -4.73 0.23
CA TRP A 192 24.52 -6.16 0.36
C TRP A 192 23.49 -6.65 -0.66
N GLN A 193 23.83 -7.72 -1.37
CA GLN A 193 22.95 -8.33 -2.35
C GLN A 193 22.46 -9.68 -1.83
N ALA A 194 21.14 -9.82 -1.73
CA ALA A 194 20.52 -11.07 -1.32
C ALA A 194 20.94 -12.22 -2.28
N PRO A 195 21.29 -13.41 -1.74
CA PRO A 195 21.55 -14.60 -2.54
C PRO A 195 20.38 -14.92 -3.48
N LYS A 196 20.68 -15.49 -4.66
CA LYS A 196 19.63 -15.83 -5.65
C LYS A 196 18.57 -16.77 -5.07
N ALA A 197 18.97 -17.77 -4.28
CA ALA A 197 18.05 -18.68 -3.61
C ALA A 197 17.09 -17.95 -2.65
N LEU A 198 17.61 -16.99 -1.86
CA LEU A 198 16.78 -16.20 -0.95
C LEU A 198 15.79 -15.31 -1.71
N LYS A 199 16.22 -14.72 -2.84
CA LYS A 199 15.31 -13.93 -3.71
C LYS A 199 14.20 -14.78 -4.29
N LEU A 200 14.54 -15.98 -4.81
CA LEU A 200 13.54 -16.89 -5.37
C LEU A 200 12.57 -17.37 -4.31
N PHE A 201 13.08 -17.77 -3.15
CA PHE A 201 12.25 -18.15 -1.99
C PHE A 201 11.29 -17.02 -1.59
N SER A 202 11.81 -15.79 -1.45
CA SER A 202 11.00 -14.62 -1.09
C SER A 202 9.93 -14.34 -2.14
N LEU A 203 10.26 -14.45 -3.42
CA LEU A 203 9.29 -14.25 -4.51
C LEU A 203 8.16 -15.28 -4.44
N VAL A 204 8.51 -16.56 -4.24
CA VAL A 204 7.51 -17.63 -4.12
C VAL A 204 6.61 -17.40 -2.91
N VAL A 205 7.18 -17.07 -1.75
CA VAL A 205 6.41 -16.81 -0.52
C VAL A 205 5.49 -15.61 -0.71
N LEU A 206 5.98 -14.50 -1.26
CA LEU A 206 5.20 -13.27 -1.46
C LEU A 206 4.12 -13.38 -2.54
N LEU A 207 4.18 -14.35 -3.41
CA LEU A 207 3.14 -14.60 -4.41
C LEU A 207 2.18 -15.69 -3.96
N ALA A 208 2.70 -16.83 -3.51
CA ALA A 208 1.87 -18.01 -3.20
C ALA A 208 1.06 -17.84 -1.92
N VAL A 209 1.69 -17.39 -0.81
CA VAL A 209 0.99 -17.31 0.48
C VAL A 209 -0.13 -16.28 0.45
N PRO A 210 0.06 -15.04 -0.03
CA PRO A 210 -1.04 -14.10 -0.17
C PRO A 210 -2.15 -14.57 -1.10
N ALA A 211 -1.80 -15.22 -2.22
CA ALA A 211 -2.80 -15.77 -3.13
C ALA A 211 -3.66 -16.85 -2.45
N ILE A 212 -3.02 -17.80 -1.75
CA ILE A 212 -3.73 -18.86 -1.03
C ILE A 212 -4.61 -18.31 0.09
N VAL A 213 -4.06 -17.41 0.93
CA VAL A 213 -4.81 -16.79 2.02
C VAL A 213 -5.97 -15.98 1.49
N GLY A 214 -5.76 -15.21 0.42
CA GLY A 214 -6.82 -14.43 -0.23
C GLY A 214 -7.94 -15.32 -0.77
N LEU A 215 -7.60 -16.43 -1.45
CA LEU A 215 -8.60 -17.39 -1.93
C LEU A 215 -9.39 -18.02 -0.78
N ILE A 216 -8.71 -18.47 0.27
CA ILE A 216 -9.37 -19.07 1.45
C ILE A 216 -10.28 -18.05 2.13
N HIS A 217 -9.77 -16.82 2.37
CA HIS A 217 -10.53 -15.78 3.05
C HIS A 217 -11.72 -15.29 2.22
N GLY A 218 -11.55 -15.13 0.92
CA GLY A 218 -12.64 -14.81 0.00
C GLY A 218 -13.72 -15.88 -0.02
N TYR A 219 -13.33 -17.16 -0.08
CA TYR A 219 -14.26 -18.28 -0.08
C TYR A 219 -14.99 -18.45 1.25
N ALA A 220 -14.28 -18.32 2.37
CA ALA A 220 -14.84 -18.46 3.72
C ALA A 220 -15.89 -17.40 4.09
N ASN A 221 -15.89 -16.27 3.39
CA ASN A 221 -16.84 -15.17 3.61
C ASN A 221 -17.94 -15.12 2.55
N LEU A 222 -18.03 -16.11 1.67
CA LEU A 222 -19.18 -16.23 0.75
C LEU A 222 -20.46 -16.47 1.58
N PRO A 223 -21.57 -15.86 1.19
CA PRO A 223 -22.84 -16.05 1.88
C PRO A 223 -23.40 -17.45 1.67
N ASP A 224 -24.02 -18.03 2.70
CA ASP A 224 -24.54 -19.41 2.73
C ASP A 224 -25.84 -19.62 1.91
N ASN A 225 -26.43 -18.58 1.33
CA ASN A 225 -27.73 -18.67 0.67
C ASN A 225 -27.61 -18.86 -0.85
N ASP A 226 -28.21 -19.93 -1.38
CA ASP A 226 -28.35 -20.25 -2.81
C ASP A 226 -29.07 -19.16 -3.64
N SER A 227 -29.71 -18.18 -2.96
CA SER A 227 -30.43 -17.06 -3.60
C SER A 227 -29.58 -15.83 -3.85
N MET A 228 -28.25 -15.88 -3.57
CA MET A 228 -27.42 -14.71 -3.75
C MET A 228 -26.93 -14.57 -5.20
N TYR A 229 -27.22 -13.43 -5.72
CA TYR A 229 -26.88 -12.99 -7.07
C TYR A 229 -25.38 -13.13 -7.34
N GLY A 230 -25.00 -13.71 -8.46
CA GLY A 230 -23.61 -14.00 -8.81
C GLY A 230 -22.68 -12.78 -8.70
N LEU A 231 -23.21 -11.58 -9.03
CA LEU A 231 -22.47 -10.32 -8.91
C LEU A 231 -22.17 -9.94 -7.45
N TYR A 232 -23.12 -10.13 -6.54
CA TYR A 232 -22.89 -9.85 -5.11
C TYR A 232 -21.90 -10.82 -4.50
N ALA A 233 -22.04 -12.11 -4.76
CA ALA A 233 -21.08 -13.12 -4.31
C ALA A 233 -19.66 -12.83 -4.82
N ALA A 234 -19.53 -12.43 -6.10
CA ALA A 234 -18.24 -12.03 -6.66
C ALA A 234 -17.65 -10.80 -5.95
N GLN A 235 -18.46 -9.80 -5.60
CA GLN A 235 -17.99 -8.63 -4.84
C GLN A 235 -17.52 -9.00 -3.44
N VAL A 236 -18.27 -9.85 -2.71
CA VAL A 236 -17.91 -10.34 -1.39
C VAL A 236 -16.59 -11.10 -1.48
N PHE A 237 -16.49 -12.07 -2.40
CA PHE A 237 -15.26 -12.83 -2.62
C PHE A 237 -14.05 -11.94 -2.89
N LEU A 238 -14.17 -10.99 -3.81
CA LEU A 238 -13.09 -10.07 -4.16
C LEU A 238 -12.70 -9.17 -2.99
N ARG A 239 -13.68 -8.63 -2.26
CA ARG A 239 -13.43 -7.79 -1.10
C ARG A 239 -12.59 -8.53 -0.05
N PHE A 240 -13.08 -9.66 0.44
CA PHE A 240 -12.39 -10.44 1.47
C PHE A 240 -11.12 -11.11 0.95
N GLY A 241 -11.11 -11.53 -0.31
CA GLY A 241 -9.93 -12.09 -0.96
C GLY A 241 -8.78 -11.09 -1.04
N ILE A 242 -9.05 -9.86 -1.46
CA ILE A 242 -8.02 -8.81 -1.56
C ILE A 242 -7.53 -8.38 -0.18
N THR A 243 -8.42 -8.22 0.82
CA THR A 243 -8.00 -7.84 2.19
C THR A 243 -7.18 -8.94 2.85
N GLY A 244 -7.57 -10.20 2.71
CA GLY A 244 -6.81 -11.36 3.21
C GLY A 244 -5.44 -11.48 2.54
N ALA A 245 -5.38 -11.32 1.21
CA ALA A 245 -4.11 -11.34 0.47
C ALA A 245 -3.18 -10.18 0.89
N ALA A 246 -3.71 -8.96 1.06
CA ALA A 246 -2.93 -7.80 1.49
C ALA A 246 -2.37 -7.99 2.90
N GLY A 247 -3.18 -8.48 3.85
CA GLY A 247 -2.72 -8.79 5.20
C GLY A 247 -1.61 -9.84 5.20
N ALA A 248 -1.79 -10.95 4.46
CA ALA A 248 -0.79 -12.00 4.32
C ALA A 248 0.51 -11.48 3.67
N PHE A 249 0.40 -10.61 2.65
CA PHE A 249 1.57 -9.98 2.01
C PHE A 249 2.39 -9.15 3.00
N ILE A 250 1.73 -8.36 3.85
CA ILE A 250 2.40 -7.56 4.88
C ILE A 250 3.11 -8.47 5.87
N VAL A 251 2.42 -9.49 6.40
CA VAL A 251 3.00 -10.45 7.37
C VAL A 251 4.19 -11.19 6.76
N CYS A 252 4.06 -11.72 5.54
CA CYS A 252 5.16 -12.39 4.84
C CYS A 252 6.34 -11.45 4.58
N SER A 253 6.08 -10.20 4.18
CA SER A 253 7.13 -9.21 3.95
C SER A 253 7.91 -8.87 5.22
N VAL A 254 7.23 -8.76 6.37
CA VAL A 254 7.84 -8.53 7.67
C VAL A 254 8.67 -9.76 8.11
N ALA A 255 8.12 -10.98 8.01
CA ALA A 255 8.81 -12.21 8.37
C ALA A 255 10.07 -12.44 7.52
N LEU A 256 9.97 -12.26 6.20
CA LEU A 256 11.12 -12.30 5.30
C LEU A 256 12.12 -11.19 5.61
N GLY A 257 11.65 -10.01 6.03
CA GLY A 257 12.49 -8.90 6.44
C GLY A 257 13.39 -9.25 7.63
N LEU A 258 12.87 -9.96 8.62
CA LEU A 258 13.68 -10.46 9.74
C LEU A 258 14.80 -11.41 9.25
N LEU A 259 14.48 -12.30 8.31
CA LEU A 259 15.45 -13.19 7.69
C LEU A 259 16.53 -12.39 6.91
N TYR A 260 16.11 -11.38 6.16
CA TYR A 260 17.04 -10.50 5.43
C TYR A 260 17.97 -9.75 6.37
N GLN A 261 17.45 -9.22 7.48
CA GLN A 261 18.27 -8.53 8.49
C GLN A 261 19.32 -9.45 9.11
N TYR A 262 18.99 -10.70 9.33
CA TYR A 262 19.98 -11.69 9.79
C TYR A 262 21.15 -11.82 8.81
N PHE A 263 20.87 -11.97 7.52
CA PHE A 263 21.92 -12.07 6.49
C PHE A 263 22.69 -10.75 6.29
N ILE A 264 22.02 -9.61 6.34
CA ILE A 264 22.67 -8.28 6.23
C ILE A 264 23.67 -8.09 7.36
N ARG A 265 23.26 -8.35 8.60
CA ARG A 265 24.13 -8.20 9.77
C ARG A 265 25.32 -9.16 9.74
N GLY A 266 25.10 -10.41 9.33
CA GLY A 266 26.16 -11.41 9.15
C GLY A 266 27.22 -10.97 8.14
N SER A 267 26.82 -10.37 7.02
CA SER A 267 27.75 -9.87 6.00
C SER A 267 28.53 -8.64 6.45
N LEU A 268 27.92 -7.74 7.22
CA LEU A 268 28.58 -6.55 7.76
C LEU A 268 29.62 -6.92 8.83
N SER A 269 29.33 -7.92 9.67
CA SER A 269 30.28 -8.37 10.70
C SER A 269 31.52 -9.03 10.10
N SER A 270 31.38 -9.76 9.00
CA SER A 270 32.52 -10.37 8.29
C SER A 270 33.41 -9.35 7.58
N SER A 271 32.85 -8.22 7.13
CA SER A 271 33.62 -7.16 6.47
C SER A 271 34.44 -6.28 7.42
N ILE A 272 34.17 -6.32 8.73
CA ILE A 272 34.94 -5.57 9.76
C ILE A 272 36.13 -6.38 10.24
N GLN A 273 36.17 -7.69 10.01
CA GLN A 273 37.26 -8.58 10.45
C GLN A 273 38.40 -8.72 9.43
N HIS A 274 38.28 -8.09 8.27
CA HIS A 274 39.27 -8.00 7.20
C HIS A 274 39.66 -6.54 6.93
#